data_f1a2af7d4e6146b2dfcda28c79e16888
#
_entry.id   f1a2af7d4e6146b2dfcda28c79e16888
#
_cell.length_a   1.000
_cell.length_b   1.000
_cell.length_c   1.000
_cell.angle_alpha   90.00
_cell.angle_beta   90.00
_cell.angle_gamma   90.00
#
_symmetry.space_group_name_H-M   'P 1'
#
loop_
_entity.id
_entity.type
_entity.pdbx_description
1 polymer ?
#
loop_
_entity_poly.entity_id
_entity_poly.type
_entity_poly.pdbx_seq_one_letter_code
_entity_poly.pdbx_strand_id
1 'polypeptide(L)'
;MENIIKGIRQYYPVSDSSLEVLFSYMKKMELPKKHLLIHGGVLDRHVYFIEKGFCRSYCLRDGEEITIWFSREGDITFAMKDLYHNQPGYEYVELLEDCEKYADPD
;
A
#
# COMPACT_ATOMS: atom_id res chain seq x y z
N MET A 1 -11.09 -6.50 -7.41
CA MET A 1 -9.67 -6.89 -7.48
C MET A 1 -9.06 -6.92 -8.88
N GLU A 2 -9.78 -6.46 -9.82
CA GLU A 2 -9.34 -6.50 -11.23
C GLU A 2 -8.02 -5.76 -11.45
N ASN A 3 -7.88 -4.58 -10.88
CA ASN A 3 -6.67 -3.77 -11.06
C ASN A 3 -5.47 -4.38 -10.33
N ILE A 4 -5.67 -4.95 -9.16
CA ILE A 4 -4.61 -5.63 -8.40
C ILE A 4 -4.11 -6.85 -9.18
N ILE A 5 -5.02 -7.66 -9.69
CA ILE A 5 -4.69 -8.86 -10.48
C ILE A 5 -3.89 -8.46 -11.71
N LYS A 6 -4.34 -7.42 -12.42
CA LYS A 6 -3.66 -6.91 -13.61
C LYS A 6 -2.24 -6.42 -13.27
N GLY A 7 -2.09 -5.71 -12.15
CA GLY A 7 -0.80 -5.23 -11.69
C GLY A 7 0.16 -6.37 -11.36
N ILE A 8 -0.30 -7.40 -10.65
CA ILE A 8 0.51 -8.56 -10.32
C ILE A 8 0.96 -9.29 -11.60
N ARG A 9 0.02 -9.55 -12.52
CA ARG A 9 0.29 -10.27 -13.76
C ARG A 9 1.18 -9.52 -14.74
N GLN A 10 1.33 -8.22 -14.56
CA GLN A 10 2.26 -7.43 -15.35
C GLN A 10 3.70 -7.90 -15.14
N TYR A 11 4.01 -8.39 -13.93
CA TYR A 11 5.37 -8.79 -13.55
C TYR A 11 5.53 -10.29 -13.38
N TYR A 12 4.46 -11.02 -13.06
CA TYR A 12 4.53 -12.45 -12.74
C TYR A 12 3.37 -13.23 -13.38
N PRO A 13 3.65 -14.38 -14.03
CA PRO A 13 2.62 -15.23 -14.60
C PRO A 13 1.96 -16.09 -13.50
N VAL A 14 1.07 -15.49 -12.72
CA VAL A 14 0.42 -16.14 -11.60
C VAL A 14 -0.91 -16.77 -12.04
N SER A 15 -1.16 -18.02 -11.61
CA SER A 15 -2.42 -18.72 -11.93
C SER A 15 -3.60 -18.16 -11.16
N ASP A 16 -4.82 -18.39 -11.69
CA ASP A 16 -6.05 -17.98 -11.01
C ASP A 16 -6.17 -18.63 -9.62
N SER A 17 -5.82 -19.90 -9.49
CA SER A 17 -5.90 -20.60 -8.20
C SER A 17 -4.94 -20.02 -7.17
N SER A 18 -3.73 -19.61 -7.57
CA SER A 18 -2.77 -18.97 -6.67
C SER A 18 -3.28 -17.61 -6.21
N LEU A 19 -3.90 -16.84 -7.09
CA LEU A 19 -4.49 -15.55 -6.74
C LEU A 19 -5.67 -15.72 -5.78
N GLU A 20 -6.52 -16.72 -5.98
CA GLU A 20 -7.62 -17.01 -5.06
C GLU A 20 -7.12 -17.31 -3.65
N VAL A 21 -6.07 -18.12 -3.54
CA VAL A 21 -5.45 -18.43 -2.23
C VAL A 21 -4.91 -17.16 -1.58
N LEU A 22 -4.15 -16.37 -2.33
CA LEU A 22 -3.59 -15.12 -1.82
C LEU A 22 -4.67 -14.18 -1.29
N PHE A 23 -5.70 -13.93 -2.09
CA PHE A 23 -6.75 -12.97 -1.74
C PHE A 23 -7.72 -13.49 -0.68
N SER A 24 -7.80 -14.81 -0.46
CA SER A 24 -8.61 -15.37 0.62
C SER A 24 -8.09 -14.93 2.01
N TYR A 25 -6.83 -14.57 2.11
CA TYR A 25 -6.21 -14.08 3.35
C TYR A 25 -6.24 -12.56 3.49
N MET A 26 -6.74 -11.85 2.49
CA MET A 26 -6.73 -10.39 2.49
C MET A 26 -8.06 -9.81 2.90
N LYS A 27 -8.00 -8.66 3.54
CA LYS A 27 -9.16 -7.89 3.94
C LYS A 27 -9.27 -6.63 3.10
N LYS A 28 -10.46 -6.44 2.51
CA LYS A 28 -10.80 -5.23 1.77
C LYS A 28 -11.14 -4.10 2.73
N MET A 29 -10.62 -2.92 2.46
CA MET A 29 -11.00 -1.69 3.17
C MET A 29 -11.18 -0.53 2.20
N GLU A 30 -12.21 0.27 2.46
CA GLU A 30 -12.45 1.53 1.76
C GLU A 30 -12.09 2.66 2.72
N LEU A 31 -11.21 3.54 2.29
CA LEU A 31 -10.68 4.61 3.12
C LEU A 31 -10.79 5.95 2.40
N PRO A 32 -11.10 7.04 3.15
CA PRO A 32 -11.32 8.34 2.53
C PRO A 32 -10.03 9.05 2.15
N LYS A 33 -10.17 9.99 1.22
CA LYS A 33 -9.13 10.95 0.90
C LYS A 33 -8.56 11.58 2.17
N LYS A 34 -7.25 11.81 2.18
CA LYS A 34 -6.44 12.38 3.27
C LYS A 34 -6.13 11.42 4.41
N HIS A 35 -6.69 10.21 4.41
CA HIS A 35 -6.32 9.21 5.39
C HIS A 35 -4.83 8.86 5.27
N LEU A 36 -4.13 8.77 6.40
CA LEU A 36 -2.75 8.28 6.42
C LEU A 36 -2.76 6.77 6.55
N LEU A 37 -2.40 6.09 5.48
CA LEU A 37 -2.31 4.64 5.45
C LEU A 37 -1.10 4.15 6.24
N ILE A 38 0.02 4.86 6.11
CA ILE A 38 1.26 4.61 6.82
C ILE A 38 1.68 5.92 7.47
N HIS A 39 2.07 5.86 8.75
CA HIS A 39 2.49 7.03 9.53
C HIS A 39 3.94 6.86 9.96
N GLY A 40 4.78 7.84 9.64
CA GLY A 40 6.18 7.83 10.08
C GLY A 40 6.30 7.71 11.59
N GLY A 41 7.25 6.91 12.06
CA GLY A 41 7.47 6.66 13.47
C GLY A 41 6.57 5.60 14.10
N VAL A 42 5.58 5.09 13.37
CA VAL A 42 4.69 4.02 13.82
C VAL A 42 4.97 2.78 12.99
N LEU A 43 5.34 1.67 13.64
CA LEU A 43 5.66 0.42 12.96
C LEU A 43 4.45 -0.11 12.19
N ASP A 44 4.63 -0.34 10.88
CA ASP A 44 3.62 -0.92 10.01
C ASP A 44 4.29 -1.94 9.09
N ARG A 45 3.99 -3.21 9.30
CA ARG A 45 4.56 -4.31 8.52
C ARG A 45 3.61 -4.86 7.46
N HIS A 46 2.53 -4.15 7.17
CA HIS A 46 1.58 -4.56 6.14
C HIS A 46 2.09 -4.20 4.75
N VAL A 47 1.67 -5.01 3.79
CA VAL A 47 1.78 -4.70 2.37
C VAL A 47 0.37 -4.39 1.89
N TYR A 48 0.19 -3.24 1.27
CA TYR A 48 -1.11 -2.78 0.82
C TYR A 48 -1.22 -2.85 -0.69
N PHE A 49 -2.27 -3.50 -1.16
CA PHE A 49 -2.59 -3.61 -2.58
C PHE A 49 -3.69 -2.63 -2.92
N ILE A 50 -3.45 -1.74 -3.89
CA ILE A 50 -4.36 -0.67 -4.25
C ILE A 50 -5.25 -1.12 -5.41
N GLU A 51 -6.55 -1.27 -5.15
CA GLU A 51 -7.52 -1.61 -6.20
C GLU A 51 -8.05 -0.35 -6.86
N LYS A 52 -8.36 0.68 -6.08
CA LYS A 52 -8.81 1.98 -6.56
C LYS A 52 -8.15 3.07 -5.74
N GLY A 53 -7.76 4.15 -6.42
CA GLY A 53 -7.28 5.35 -5.76
C GLY A 53 -5.86 5.71 -6.11
N PHE A 54 -5.36 6.72 -5.41
CA PHE A 54 -4.07 7.32 -5.67
C PHE A 54 -3.47 7.73 -4.33
N CYS A 55 -2.22 7.35 -4.10
CA CYS A 55 -1.53 7.59 -2.84
C CYS A 55 -0.22 8.32 -3.09
N ARG A 56 0.20 9.12 -2.11
CA ARG A 56 1.49 9.80 -2.11
C ARG A 56 2.33 9.29 -0.94
N SER A 57 3.53 8.83 -1.23
CA SER A 57 4.53 8.50 -0.22
C SER A 57 5.45 9.69 -0.04
N TYR A 58 5.66 10.12 1.21
CA TYR A 58 6.54 11.25 1.49
C TYR A 58 7.27 11.07 2.82
N CYS A 59 8.31 11.84 3.02
CA CYS A 59 9.00 11.96 4.31
C CYS A 59 9.03 13.44 4.71
N LEU A 60 9.35 13.69 5.98
CA LEU A 60 9.53 15.04 6.49
C LEU A 60 11.01 15.36 6.57
N ARG A 61 11.41 16.50 6.05
CA ARG A 61 12.78 16.99 6.13
C ARG A 61 12.73 18.46 6.54
N ASP A 62 13.25 18.75 7.72
CA ASP A 62 13.21 20.10 8.31
C ASP A 62 11.78 20.67 8.35
N GLY A 63 10.80 19.80 8.64
CA GLY A 63 9.38 20.17 8.71
C GLY A 63 8.68 20.25 7.37
N GLU A 64 9.38 20.04 6.26
CA GLU A 64 8.79 20.06 4.92
C GLU A 64 8.53 18.66 4.39
N GLU A 65 7.39 18.50 3.70
CA GLU A 65 7.02 17.24 3.07
C GLU A 65 7.77 17.08 1.75
N ILE A 66 8.52 15.98 1.64
CA ILE A 66 9.23 15.65 0.41
C ILE A 66 8.61 14.38 -0.15
N THR A 67 7.97 14.50 -1.31
CA THR A 67 7.35 13.37 -1.99
C THR A 67 8.42 12.43 -2.52
N ILE A 68 8.28 11.13 -2.18
CA ILE A 68 9.19 10.08 -2.62
C ILE A 68 8.65 9.43 -3.88
N TRP A 69 7.38 8.98 -3.85
CA TRP A 69 6.71 8.42 -5.03
C TRP A 69 5.20 8.46 -4.89
N PHE A 70 4.54 8.04 -5.97
CA PHE A 70 3.08 7.87 -6.01
C PHE A 70 2.74 6.42 -6.28
N SER A 71 1.62 5.95 -5.72
CA SER A 71 1.04 4.65 -5.99
C SER A 71 -0.38 4.81 -6.50
N ARG A 72 -0.79 4.00 -7.45
CA ARG A 72 -2.10 4.03 -8.08
C ARG A 72 -2.68 2.63 -8.21
N GLU A 73 -3.79 2.50 -8.94
CA GLU A 73 -4.45 1.21 -9.15
C GLU A 73 -3.48 0.15 -9.66
N GLY A 74 -3.49 -0.99 -9.01
CA GLY A 74 -2.62 -2.12 -9.34
C GLY A 74 -1.28 -2.11 -8.63
N ASP A 75 -0.93 -1.01 -7.96
CA ASP A 75 0.35 -0.91 -7.26
C ASP A 75 0.29 -1.51 -5.85
N ILE A 76 1.48 -1.82 -5.35
CA ILE A 76 1.69 -2.26 -3.97
C ILE A 76 2.40 -1.13 -3.25
N THR A 77 1.97 -0.81 -2.02
CA THR A 77 2.65 0.18 -1.20
C THR A 77 2.93 -0.39 0.19
N PHE A 78 4.07 -0.04 0.76
CA PHE A 78 4.50 -0.48 2.08
C PHE A 78 5.62 0.44 2.60
N ALA A 79 5.87 0.36 3.91
CA ALA A 79 7.00 1.06 4.52
C ALA A 79 8.22 0.13 4.51
N MET A 80 9.24 0.50 3.75
CA MET A 80 10.38 -0.38 3.48
C MET A 80 11.15 -0.77 4.75
N LYS A 81 11.50 0.21 5.59
CA LYS A 81 12.23 -0.06 6.82
C LYS A 81 11.44 -0.91 7.80
N ASP A 82 10.14 -0.64 7.90
CA ASP A 82 9.24 -1.39 8.77
C ASP A 82 9.16 -2.85 8.34
N LEU A 83 9.00 -3.08 7.04
CA LEU A 83 8.84 -4.43 6.50
C LEU A 83 10.14 -5.24 6.55
N TYR A 84 11.27 -4.66 6.13
CA TYR A 84 12.54 -5.39 6.03
C TYR A 84 13.37 -5.39 7.30
N HIS A 85 13.26 -4.36 8.13
CA HIS A 85 14.11 -4.22 9.33
C HIS A 85 13.32 -4.30 10.64
N ASN A 86 12.00 -4.44 10.59
CA ASN A 86 11.14 -4.50 11.78
C ASN A 86 11.34 -3.31 12.71
N GLN A 87 11.52 -2.13 12.14
CA GLN A 87 11.73 -0.87 12.88
C GLN A 87 10.86 0.21 12.26
N PRO A 88 10.30 1.13 13.07
CA PRO A 88 9.56 2.26 12.53
C PRO A 88 10.42 3.07 11.59
N GLY A 89 9.90 3.32 10.39
CA GLY A 89 10.57 4.16 9.40
C GLY A 89 10.10 5.61 9.46
N TYR A 90 10.47 6.35 8.45
CA TYR A 90 10.17 7.79 8.33
C TYR A 90 9.15 8.10 7.25
N GLU A 91 8.64 7.08 6.57
CA GLU A 91 7.72 7.25 5.47
C GLU A 91 6.29 7.47 5.93
N TYR A 92 5.60 8.35 5.22
CA TYR A 92 4.15 8.55 5.33
C TYR A 92 3.53 8.17 4.01
N VAL A 93 2.35 7.56 4.03
CA VAL A 93 1.56 7.32 2.82
C VAL A 93 0.18 7.91 3.03
N GLU A 94 -0.12 8.93 2.24
CA GLU A 94 -1.37 9.67 2.31
C GLU A 94 -2.23 9.36 1.09
N LEU A 95 -3.52 9.13 1.30
CA LEU A 95 -4.48 8.93 0.23
C LEU A 95 -4.84 10.29 -0.38
N LEU A 96 -4.60 10.44 -1.68
CA LEU A 96 -4.91 11.66 -2.42
C LEU A 96 -6.34 11.67 -2.96
N GLU A 97 -7.02 10.53 -2.90
CA GLU A 97 -8.44 10.38 -3.22
C GLU A 97 -8.99 9.21 -2.42
N ASP A 98 -10.30 8.97 -2.48
CA ASP A 98 -10.90 7.81 -1.82
C ASP A 98 -10.31 6.53 -2.42
N CYS A 99 -9.90 5.60 -1.58
CA CYS A 99 -9.21 4.39 -2.00
C CYS A 99 -9.90 3.13 -1.55
N GLU A 100 -9.79 2.10 -2.37
CA GLU A 100 -10.11 0.72 -2.02
C GLU A 100 -8.80 -0.06 -2.00
N LYS A 101 -8.46 -0.60 -0.84
CA LYS A 101 -7.22 -1.35 -0.67
C LYS A 101 -7.46 -2.72 -0.07
N TYR A 102 -6.51 -3.63 -0.29
CA TYR A 102 -6.50 -4.97 0.29
C TYR A 102 -5.20 -5.16 1.05
N ALA A 103 -5.28 -5.76 2.23
CA ALA A 103 -4.12 -6.10 3.04
C ALA A 103 -4.42 -7.35 3.86
N ASP A 104 -3.37 -8.01 4.36
CA ASP A 104 -3.51 -9.09 5.30
C ASP A 104 -4.08 -8.55 6.62
N PRO A 105 -4.87 -9.34 7.35
CA PRO A 105 -5.34 -8.93 8.67
C PRO A 105 -4.17 -8.91 9.66
N ASP A 106 -4.33 -8.13 10.70
CA ASP A 106 -3.33 -8.02 11.78
C ASP A 106 -3.19 -9.32 12.57
#